data_16fb590c4fd7f863c4908b9894112d43
#
_entry.id   16fb590c4fd7f863c4908b9894112d43
#
_cell.length_a   1.000
_cell.length_b   1.000
_cell.length_c   1.000
_cell.angle_alpha   90.00
_cell.angle_beta   90.00
_cell.angle_gamma   90.00
#
_symmetry.space_group_name_H-M   'P 1'
#
loop_
_entity.id
_entity.type
_entity.pdbx_description
1 polymer ?
#
loop_
_entity_poly.entity_id
_entity_poly.type
_entity_poly.pdbx_seq_one_letter_code
_entity_poly.pdbx_strand_id
1 'polypeptide(L)'
;MAAAPAPVLEAQRDGEELALLAKALGHPARVRILRLLLSHDACYCGEIVHELPLAQATVSQHLKVLKDAGLIVGEIDGLRTCYFASRERLAEAHELLGGLLAEAVDVDSSVCT
;
A
#
# COMPACT_ATOMS: atom_id res chain seq x y z
N MET A 1 -24.92 5.72 28.10
CA MET A 1 -23.93 4.70 27.99
C MET A 1 -22.77 5.14 27.10
N ALA A 2 -21.64 5.05 27.60
CA ALA A 2 -20.50 5.54 26.85
C ALA A 2 -20.05 4.55 25.79
N ALA A 3 -19.80 5.05 24.60
CA ALA A 3 -19.11 4.30 23.60
C ALA A 3 -17.65 4.11 24.03
N ALA A 4 -16.92 3.25 23.35
CA ALA A 4 -15.50 3.10 23.59
C ALA A 4 -14.81 4.45 23.46
N PRO A 5 -13.78 4.73 24.26
CA PRO A 5 -13.05 5.97 24.13
C PRO A 5 -12.49 6.17 22.72
N ALA A 6 -12.47 7.41 22.26
CA ALA A 6 -11.97 7.72 20.92
C ALA A 6 -10.58 7.15 20.65
N PRO A 7 -9.61 7.21 21.58
CA PRO A 7 -8.30 6.62 21.33
C PRO A 7 -8.33 5.12 21.01
N VAL A 8 -9.23 4.37 21.64
CA VAL A 8 -9.36 2.93 21.38
C VAL A 8 -9.90 2.70 19.96
N LEU A 9 -10.92 3.46 19.57
CA LEU A 9 -11.48 3.35 18.22
C LEU A 9 -10.47 3.77 17.16
N GLU A 10 -9.72 4.81 17.42
CA GLU A 10 -8.68 5.27 16.50
C GLU A 10 -7.59 4.21 16.33
N ALA A 11 -7.16 3.59 17.43
CA ALA A 11 -6.17 2.54 17.39
C ALA A 11 -6.65 1.34 16.58
N GLN A 12 -7.92 0.98 16.71
CA GLN A 12 -8.49 -0.12 15.93
C GLN A 12 -8.54 0.20 14.46
N ARG A 13 -8.94 1.43 14.10
CA ARG A 13 -8.98 1.87 12.71
C ARG A 13 -7.59 1.88 12.10
N ASP A 14 -6.62 2.39 12.83
CA ASP A 14 -5.23 2.43 12.37
C ASP A 14 -4.69 1.04 12.17
N GLY A 15 -5.04 0.09 13.04
CA GLY A 15 -4.64 -1.29 12.91
C GLY A 15 -5.23 -1.95 11.67
N GLU A 16 -6.51 -1.70 11.38
CA GLU A 16 -7.17 -2.23 10.20
C GLU A 16 -6.59 -1.62 8.92
N GLU A 17 -6.35 -0.31 8.93
CA GLU A 17 -5.73 0.38 7.79
C GLU A 17 -4.33 -0.14 7.54
N LEU A 18 -3.54 -0.27 8.60
CA LEU A 18 -2.18 -0.79 8.50
C LEU A 18 -2.18 -2.20 7.92
N ALA A 19 -3.08 -3.06 8.39
CA ALA A 19 -3.18 -4.43 7.88
C ALA A 19 -3.55 -4.45 6.39
N LEU A 20 -4.47 -3.60 5.98
CA LEU A 20 -4.87 -3.49 4.57
C LEU A 20 -3.69 -3.07 3.70
N LEU A 21 -2.95 -2.06 4.14
CA LEU A 21 -1.79 -1.56 3.41
C LEU A 21 -0.66 -2.59 3.38
N ALA A 22 -0.40 -3.24 4.52
CA ALA A 22 0.63 -4.27 4.60
C ALA A 22 0.30 -5.45 3.69
N LYS A 23 -0.96 -5.86 3.65
CA LYS A 23 -1.39 -6.93 2.77
C LYS A 23 -1.17 -6.56 1.30
N ALA A 24 -1.50 -5.34 0.92
CA ALA A 24 -1.30 -4.88 -0.44
C ALA A 24 0.19 -4.87 -0.82
N LEU A 25 1.07 -4.59 0.13
CA LEU A 25 2.52 -4.60 -0.08
C LEU A 25 3.13 -5.98 0.09
N GLY A 26 2.37 -6.96 0.55
CA GLY A 26 2.88 -8.27 0.93
C GLY A 26 3.13 -9.25 -0.21
N HIS A 27 3.55 -8.75 -1.37
CA HIS A 27 3.88 -9.60 -2.51
C HIS A 27 5.00 -8.92 -3.32
N PRO A 28 6.07 -9.67 -3.67
CA PRO A 28 7.18 -9.06 -4.40
C PRO A 28 6.78 -8.37 -5.70
N ALA A 29 5.84 -8.94 -6.43
CA ALA A 29 5.38 -8.33 -7.68
C ALA A 29 4.74 -6.98 -7.44
N ARG A 30 3.97 -6.84 -6.36
CA ARG A 30 3.32 -5.58 -6.03
C ARG A 30 4.32 -4.51 -5.63
N VAL A 31 5.36 -4.89 -4.90
CA VAL A 31 6.45 -3.96 -4.58
C VAL A 31 7.14 -3.49 -5.85
N ARG A 32 7.40 -4.41 -6.78
CA ARG A 32 8.02 -4.05 -8.07
C ARG A 32 7.15 -3.10 -8.88
N ILE A 33 5.86 -3.35 -8.92
CA ILE A 33 4.91 -2.46 -9.61
C ILE A 33 4.97 -1.05 -9.01
N LEU A 34 4.94 -0.95 -7.69
CA LEU A 34 5.02 0.35 -7.03
C LEU A 34 6.32 1.07 -7.35
N ARG A 35 7.45 0.37 -7.33
CA ARG A 35 8.74 0.97 -7.68
C ARG A 35 8.74 1.46 -9.11
N LEU A 36 8.13 0.69 -10.00
CA LEU A 36 8.00 1.10 -11.39
C LEU A 36 7.22 2.40 -11.52
N LEU A 37 6.06 2.46 -10.86
CA LEU A 37 5.20 3.64 -10.91
C LEU A 37 5.82 4.84 -10.22
N LEU A 38 6.65 4.61 -9.21
CA LEU A 38 7.36 5.70 -8.53
C LEU A 38 8.51 6.24 -9.37
N SER A 39 9.08 5.42 -10.24
CA SER A 39 10.16 5.86 -11.12
C SER A 39 9.66 6.49 -12.42
N HIS A 40 8.35 6.40 -12.67
CA HIS A 40 7.71 6.98 -13.85
C HIS A 40 6.51 7.80 -13.41
N ASP A 41 6.11 8.77 -14.22
CA ASP A 41 4.92 9.57 -13.92
C ASP A 41 3.65 8.75 -14.06
N ALA A 42 3.64 7.83 -15.01
CA ALA A 42 2.51 6.92 -15.22
C ALA A 42 2.96 5.73 -16.06
N CYS A 43 2.30 4.59 -15.86
CA CYS A 43 2.54 3.39 -16.68
C CYS A 43 1.22 2.75 -17.08
N TYR A 44 1.11 2.37 -18.34
CA TYR A 44 0.00 1.53 -18.79
C TYR A 44 0.27 0.08 -18.38
N CYS A 45 -0.81 -0.70 -18.26
CA CYS A 45 -0.71 -2.11 -17.89
C CYS A 45 0.28 -2.87 -18.79
N GLY A 46 0.25 -2.60 -20.10
CA GLY A 46 1.16 -3.24 -21.04
C GLY A 46 2.63 -2.96 -20.75
N GLU A 47 2.95 -1.74 -20.35
CA GLU A 47 4.32 -1.37 -19.97
C GLU A 47 4.75 -2.10 -18.70
N ILE A 48 3.82 -2.23 -17.75
CA ILE A 48 4.09 -2.94 -16.51
C ILE A 48 4.33 -4.43 -16.78
N VAL A 49 3.51 -5.03 -17.62
CA VAL A 49 3.66 -6.44 -18.03
C VAL A 49 5.02 -6.67 -18.67
N HIS A 50 5.45 -5.73 -19.51
CA HIS A 50 6.75 -5.83 -20.20
C HIS A 50 7.91 -5.89 -19.21
N GLU A 51 7.79 -5.19 -18.09
CA GLU A 51 8.85 -5.12 -17.06
C GLU A 51 8.82 -6.27 -16.06
N LEU A 52 7.77 -7.09 -16.08
CA LEU A 52 7.60 -8.17 -15.12
C LEU A 52 7.47 -9.51 -15.84
N PRO A 53 8.09 -10.57 -15.29
CA PRO A 53 7.97 -11.92 -15.87
C PRO A 53 6.65 -12.58 -15.46
N LEU A 54 5.53 -11.91 -15.70
CA LEU A 54 4.21 -12.36 -15.31
C LEU A 54 3.22 -12.16 -16.44
N ALA A 55 2.17 -12.99 -16.47
CA ALA A 55 1.10 -12.84 -17.43
C ALA A 55 0.29 -11.58 -17.13
N GLN A 56 -0.31 -11.01 -18.17
CA GLN A 56 -1.11 -9.79 -18.04
C GLN A 56 -2.24 -9.94 -17.02
N ALA A 57 -2.93 -11.08 -17.00
CA ALA A 57 -4.02 -11.31 -16.05
C ALA A 57 -3.53 -11.25 -14.61
N THR A 58 -2.34 -11.80 -14.35
CA THR A 58 -1.73 -11.77 -13.02
C THR A 58 -1.34 -10.35 -12.62
N VAL A 59 -0.74 -9.61 -13.54
CA VAL A 59 -0.40 -8.21 -13.29
C VAL A 59 -1.65 -7.39 -13.01
N SER A 60 -2.72 -7.63 -13.76
CA SER A 60 -3.99 -6.92 -13.56
C SER A 60 -4.57 -7.18 -12.18
N GLN A 61 -4.44 -8.41 -11.66
CA GLN A 61 -4.88 -8.74 -10.30
C GLN A 61 -4.07 -7.99 -9.25
N HIS A 62 -2.76 -7.91 -9.44
CA HIS A 62 -1.90 -7.16 -8.52
C HIS A 62 -2.21 -5.67 -8.55
N LEU A 63 -2.48 -5.12 -9.73
CA LEU A 63 -2.89 -3.73 -9.86
C LEU A 63 -4.20 -3.46 -9.14
N LYS A 64 -5.14 -4.40 -9.22
CA LYS A 64 -6.42 -4.27 -8.52
C LYS A 64 -6.23 -4.23 -7.00
N VAL A 65 -5.39 -5.10 -6.46
CA VAL A 65 -5.11 -5.12 -5.01
C VAL A 65 -4.51 -3.78 -4.57
N LEU A 66 -3.54 -3.28 -5.31
CA LEU A 66 -2.90 -2.00 -4.99
C LEU A 66 -3.88 -0.84 -5.10
N LYS A 67 -4.73 -0.86 -6.11
CA LYS A 67 -5.73 0.18 -6.33
C LYS A 67 -6.79 0.16 -5.22
N ASP A 68 -7.27 -1.02 -4.85
CA ASP A 68 -8.27 -1.15 -3.79
C ASP A 68 -7.74 -0.66 -2.44
N ALA A 69 -6.44 -0.78 -2.21
CA ALA A 69 -5.79 -0.25 -1.01
C ALA A 69 -5.48 1.26 -1.12
N GLY A 70 -5.71 1.85 -2.29
CA GLY A 70 -5.47 3.26 -2.51
C GLY A 70 -4.03 3.63 -2.82
N LEU A 71 -3.13 2.64 -2.91
CA LEU A 71 -1.71 2.90 -3.13
C LEU A 71 -1.41 3.36 -4.55
N ILE A 72 -2.27 3.02 -5.50
CA ILE A 72 -2.20 3.49 -6.86
C ILE A 72 -3.57 3.99 -7.32
N VAL A 73 -3.56 4.84 -8.32
CA VAL A 73 -4.76 5.40 -8.94
C VAL A 73 -4.74 5.03 -10.42
N GLY A 74 -5.89 4.62 -10.94
CA GLY A 74 -6.04 4.36 -12.37
C GLY A 74 -6.89 5.44 -13.01
N GLU A 75 -6.43 5.98 -14.13
CA GLU A 75 -7.17 6.95 -14.92
C GLU A 75 -7.36 6.41 -16.33
N ILE A 76 -8.54 6.58 -16.88
CA ILE A 76 -8.85 6.13 -18.23
C ILE A 76 -8.30 7.12 -19.23
N ASP A 77 -7.51 6.62 -20.16
CA ASP A 77 -6.94 7.40 -21.26
C ASP A 77 -7.28 6.67 -22.58
N GLY A 78 -8.39 7.04 -23.16
CA GLY A 78 -8.90 6.34 -24.33
C GLY A 78 -9.33 4.92 -23.99
N LEU A 79 -8.71 3.94 -24.63
CA LEU A 79 -8.99 2.52 -24.39
C LEU A 79 -8.05 1.90 -23.35
N ARG A 80 -7.14 2.69 -22.80
CA ARG A 80 -6.15 2.21 -21.84
C ARG A 80 -6.36 2.84 -20.49
N THR A 81 -5.86 2.17 -19.45
CA THR A 81 -5.84 2.72 -18.11
C THR A 81 -4.41 3.10 -17.77
N CYS A 82 -4.23 4.34 -17.33
CA CYS A 82 -2.95 4.89 -16.94
C CYS A 82 -2.87 4.83 -15.42
N TYR A 83 -1.82 4.24 -14.87
CA TYR A 83 -1.68 4.05 -13.43
C TYR A 83 -0.63 4.99 -12.86
N PHE A 84 -0.94 5.52 -11.68
CA PHE A 84 -0.06 6.45 -10.94
C PHE A 84 0.07 5.96 -9.50
N ALA A 85 1.26 6.09 -8.93
CA ALA A 85 1.42 5.87 -7.51
C ALA A 85 0.75 7.03 -6.75
N SER A 86 -0.01 6.71 -5.71
CA SER A 86 -0.58 7.74 -4.84
C SER A 86 0.44 8.09 -3.76
N ARG A 87 1.12 9.21 -3.94
CA ARG A 87 2.15 9.64 -2.98
C ARG A 87 1.55 9.99 -1.64
N GLU A 88 0.33 10.53 -1.65
CA GLU A 88 -0.41 10.84 -0.44
C GLU A 88 -0.71 9.58 0.36
N ARG A 89 -1.23 8.55 -0.30
CA ARG A 89 -1.55 7.29 0.37
C ARG A 89 -0.29 6.57 0.85
N LEU A 90 0.78 6.65 0.07
CA LEU A 90 2.07 6.08 0.48
C LEU A 90 2.63 6.79 1.71
N ALA A 91 2.43 8.09 1.82
CA ALA A 91 2.82 8.85 3.01
C ALA A 91 2.04 8.40 4.25
N GLU A 92 0.73 8.16 4.09
CA GLU A 92 -0.08 7.61 5.18
C GLU A 92 0.42 6.22 5.60
N ALA A 93 0.73 5.38 4.62
CA ALA A 93 1.27 4.05 4.89
C ALA A 93 2.59 4.13 5.64
N HIS A 94 3.44 5.06 5.24
CA HIS A 94 4.72 5.28 5.90
C HIS A 94 4.52 5.68 7.37
N GLU A 95 3.57 6.56 7.65
CA GLU A 95 3.29 6.97 9.02
C GLU A 95 2.75 5.83 9.86
N LEU A 96 1.80 5.07 9.33
CA LEU A 96 1.19 3.96 10.06
C LEU A 96 2.20 2.86 10.35
N LEU A 97 2.95 2.46 9.33
CA LEU A 97 3.96 1.41 9.47
C LEU A 97 5.11 1.90 10.35
N GLY A 98 5.58 3.12 10.11
CA GLY A 98 6.63 3.73 10.90
C GLY A 98 6.25 3.86 12.37
N GLY A 99 4.99 4.22 12.64
CA GLY A 99 4.48 4.30 14.00
C GLY A 99 4.52 2.97 14.73
N LEU A 100 4.11 1.90 14.03
CA LEU A 100 4.17 0.56 14.61
C LEU A 100 5.62 0.14 14.87
N LEU A 101 6.49 0.35 13.92
CA LEU A 101 7.90 -0.05 14.05
C LEU A 101 8.62 0.78 15.11
N ALA A 102 8.23 2.05 15.28
CA ALA A 102 8.80 2.90 16.29
C ALA A 102 8.49 2.39 17.71
N GLU A 103 7.35 1.72 17.89
CA GLU A 103 7.03 1.11 19.19
C GLU A 103 8.09 0.10 19.61
N ALA A 104 8.62 -0.65 18.68
CA ALA A 104 9.68 -1.62 18.97
C ALA A 104 11.00 -0.93 19.36
N VAL A 105 11.27 0.23 18.79
CA VAL A 105 12.48 0.99 19.11
C VAL A 105 12.36 1.64 20.49
N ASP A 106 11.17 2.11 20.83
CA ASP A 106 10.93 2.79 22.10
C ASP A 106 10.83 1.85 23.29
N VAL A 107 10.63 0.55 23.04
CA VAL A 107 10.54 -0.43 24.12
C VAL A 107 11.94 -0.75 24.63
N ASP A 108 12.14 -0.53 25.93
CA ASP A 108 13.37 -0.94 26.61
C ASP A 108 13.40 -2.46 26.66
N SER A 109 14.46 -3.06 26.16
CA SER A 109 14.60 -4.50 26.11
C SER A 109 14.50 -5.15 27.48
N SER A 110 14.82 -4.43 28.54
CA SER A 110 14.72 -4.93 29.92
C SER A 110 13.27 -5.18 30.32
N VAL A 111 12.32 -4.55 29.69
CA VAL A 111 10.90 -4.67 30.03
C VAL A 111 10.36 -6.05 29.65
N CYS A 112 10.92 -6.65 28.65
CA CYS A 112 10.41 -7.91 28.09
C CYS A 112 11.08 -9.16 28.68
N THR A 113 11.93 -9.02 29.64
CA THR A 113 12.64 -10.18 30.23
C THR A 113 11.86 -10.85 31.34
#